data_a1ae3c6001701a635d05480cc4ab84b3
#
_entry.id   a1ae3c6001701a635d05480cc4ab84b3
#
_cell.length_a   1.000
_cell.length_b   1.000
_cell.length_c   1.000
_cell.angle_alpha   90.00
_cell.angle_beta   90.00
_cell.angle_gamma   90.00
#
_symmetry.space_group_name_H-M   'P 1'
#
loop_
_entity.id
_entity.type
_entity.pdbx_description
1 polymer ?
#
loop_
_entity_poly.entity_id
_entity_poly.type
_entity_poly.pdbx_seq_one_letter_code
_entity_poly.pdbx_strand_id
1 'polypeptide(L)'
;MVAHIAIEGNKEYNTSGLPSTCSKKVVTELLRDQMQFKGIIVTDAMNMGGVRNVPNNSVKAIAAGCDILLMPADARKAHKEILEEYKKGNEEFRNTVSESAKRIIRMKICLGLV
;
A
#
# COMPACT_ATOMS: atom_id res chain seq x y z
N MET A 1 -9.39 -5.45 1.46
CA MET A 1 -9.26 -3.97 1.68
C MET A 1 -8.66 -3.71 3.05
N VAL A 2 -7.71 -2.80 3.16
CA VAL A 2 -7.06 -2.44 4.42
C VAL A 2 -7.62 -1.09 4.92
N ALA A 3 -8.14 -1.09 6.15
CA ALA A 3 -8.72 0.10 6.76
C ALA A 3 -7.66 1.08 7.29
N HIS A 4 -8.03 2.36 7.43
CA HIS A 4 -7.17 3.42 7.97
C HIS A 4 -7.26 3.52 9.50
N ILE A 5 -7.01 2.41 10.19
CA ILE A 5 -6.99 2.34 11.66
C ILE A 5 -5.57 2.28 12.19
N ALA A 6 -5.31 2.90 13.32
CA ALA A 6 -4.06 2.74 14.05
C ALA A 6 -4.17 1.57 15.03
N ILE A 7 -3.11 0.81 15.21
CA ILE A 7 -3.00 -0.27 16.19
C ILE A 7 -2.04 0.19 17.28
N GLU A 8 -2.55 0.23 18.49
CA GLU A 8 -1.77 0.61 19.67
C GLU A 8 -1.85 -0.48 20.76
N GLY A 9 -0.90 -0.49 21.68
CA GLY A 9 -0.87 -1.45 22.79
C GLY A 9 -0.47 -2.88 22.41
N ASN A 10 -0.20 -3.15 21.14
CA ASN A 10 0.33 -4.43 20.68
C ASN A 10 1.83 -4.31 20.41
N LYS A 11 2.64 -5.19 21.03
CA LYS A 11 4.11 -5.13 20.90
C LYS A 11 4.59 -5.41 19.46
N GLU A 12 3.90 -6.29 18.76
CA GLU A 12 4.31 -6.77 17.44
C GLU A 12 3.78 -5.88 16.31
N TYR A 13 2.50 -5.50 16.36
CA TYR A 13 1.81 -4.79 15.27
C TYR A 13 1.49 -3.33 15.56
N ASN A 14 2.12 -2.73 16.56
CA ASN A 14 1.95 -1.31 16.85
C ASN A 14 2.33 -0.46 15.62
N THR A 15 1.41 0.40 15.19
CA THR A 15 1.60 1.26 14.02
C THR A 15 2.17 2.64 14.35
N SER A 16 2.39 2.93 15.65
CA SER A 16 2.94 4.23 16.13
C SER A 16 2.14 5.43 15.62
N GLY A 17 0.82 5.32 15.65
CA GLY A 17 -0.11 6.36 15.20
C GLY A 17 -0.32 6.42 13.68
N LEU A 18 0.40 5.63 12.88
CA LEU A 18 0.14 5.53 11.44
C LEU A 18 -1.11 4.67 11.18
N PRO A 19 -1.88 4.96 10.13
CA PRO A 19 -2.92 4.04 9.70
C PRO A 19 -2.32 2.72 9.20
N SER A 20 -3.01 1.62 9.43
CA SER A 20 -2.57 0.26 9.04
C SER A 20 -2.20 0.16 7.57
N THR A 21 -2.88 0.90 6.70
CA THR A 21 -2.57 1.03 5.26
C THR A 21 -1.15 1.52 4.98
N CYS A 22 -0.57 2.32 5.87
CA CYS A 22 0.79 2.84 5.75
C CYS A 22 1.81 2.06 6.60
N SER A 23 1.42 0.95 7.21
CA SER A 23 2.25 0.15 8.10
C SER A 23 2.72 -1.13 7.41
N LYS A 24 4.02 -1.24 7.16
CA LYS A 24 4.65 -2.46 6.64
C LYS A 24 4.42 -3.67 7.57
N LYS A 25 4.43 -3.45 8.88
CA LYS A 25 4.15 -4.50 9.87
C LYS A 25 2.78 -5.13 9.66
N VAL A 26 1.78 -4.34 9.32
CA VAL A 26 0.41 -4.83 9.12
C VAL A 26 0.23 -5.41 7.72
N VAL A 27 0.62 -4.68 6.68
CA VAL A 27 0.33 -5.06 5.29
C VAL A 27 1.28 -6.15 4.81
N THR A 28 2.58 -6.01 5.02
CA THR A 28 3.56 -7.00 4.57
C THR A 28 3.77 -8.10 5.61
N GLU A 29 4.24 -7.76 6.79
CA GLU A 29 4.67 -8.78 7.76
C GLU A 29 3.50 -9.64 8.28
N LEU A 30 2.37 -9.03 8.66
CA LEU A 30 1.21 -9.78 9.11
C LEU A 30 0.45 -10.40 7.93
N LEU A 31 -0.09 -9.58 7.02
CA LEU A 31 -1.02 -10.06 6.00
C LEU A 31 -0.33 -10.89 4.91
N ARG A 32 0.78 -10.40 4.33
CA ARG A 32 1.49 -11.13 3.27
C ARG A 32 2.26 -12.32 3.81
N ASP A 33 3.10 -12.10 4.84
CA ASP A 33 4.09 -13.10 5.26
C ASP A 33 3.49 -14.10 6.24
N GLN A 34 2.89 -13.65 7.35
CA GLN A 34 2.36 -14.58 8.35
C GLN A 34 1.06 -15.24 7.90
N MET A 35 0.10 -14.45 7.38
CA MET A 35 -1.19 -14.98 6.91
C MET A 35 -1.12 -15.57 5.50
N GLN A 36 0.02 -15.45 4.80
CA GLN A 36 0.24 -15.98 3.45
C GLN A 36 -0.79 -15.51 2.42
N PHE A 37 -1.31 -14.29 2.58
CA PHE A 37 -2.27 -13.73 1.63
C PHE A 37 -1.60 -13.36 0.32
N LYS A 38 -2.00 -14.00 -0.78
CA LYS A 38 -1.38 -13.86 -2.11
C LYS A 38 -2.18 -12.99 -3.09
N GLY A 39 -3.36 -12.56 -2.71
CA GLY A 39 -4.24 -11.75 -3.55
C GLY A 39 -3.85 -10.27 -3.62
N ILE A 40 -4.68 -9.49 -4.30
CA ILE A 40 -4.56 -8.02 -4.39
C ILE A 40 -4.93 -7.39 -3.05
N ILE A 41 -4.11 -6.48 -2.59
CA ILE A 41 -4.37 -5.64 -1.41
C ILE A 41 -4.73 -4.24 -1.90
N VAL A 42 -5.93 -3.80 -1.57
CA VAL A 42 -6.42 -2.44 -1.87
C VAL A 42 -6.56 -1.65 -0.57
N THR A 43 -6.22 -0.37 -0.61
CA THR A 43 -6.47 0.53 0.53
C THR A 43 -7.96 0.84 0.63
N ASP A 44 -8.43 1.24 1.80
CA ASP A 44 -9.65 2.02 1.90
C ASP A 44 -9.44 3.39 1.23
N ALA A 45 -10.48 4.20 1.10
CA ALA A 45 -10.44 5.46 0.35
C ALA A 45 -9.37 6.42 0.90
N MET A 46 -8.38 6.77 0.08
CA MET A 46 -7.23 7.59 0.48
C MET A 46 -7.59 9.07 0.74
N ASN A 47 -8.81 9.49 0.39
CA ASN A 47 -9.33 10.81 0.71
C ASN A 47 -9.98 10.90 2.11
N MET A 48 -10.07 9.78 2.85
CA MET A 48 -10.62 9.74 4.22
C MET A 48 -9.69 10.42 5.23
N GLY A 49 -10.29 10.98 6.29
CA GLY A 49 -9.57 11.72 7.35
C GLY A 49 -8.47 10.92 8.05
N GLY A 50 -8.62 9.61 8.19
CA GLY A 50 -7.65 8.73 8.85
C GLY A 50 -6.30 8.62 8.13
N VAL A 51 -6.22 9.00 6.85
CA VAL A 51 -4.99 8.89 6.03
C VAL A 51 -4.66 10.16 5.25
N ARG A 52 -5.66 10.99 4.97
CA ARG A 52 -5.50 12.19 4.11
C ARG A 52 -4.38 13.13 4.57
N ASN A 53 -4.22 13.31 5.86
CA ASN A 53 -3.25 14.23 6.45
C ASN A 53 -1.89 13.57 6.72
N VAL A 54 -1.71 12.28 6.40
CA VAL A 54 -0.41 11.61 6.53
C VAL A 54 0.49 12.08 5.38
N PRO A 55 1.66 12.66 5.65
CA PRO A 55 2.59 13.10 4.60
C PRO A 55 3.01 11.92 3.72
N ASN A 56 3.03 12.10 2.40
CA ASN A 56 3.40 11.08 1.42
C ASN A 56 2.59 9.77 1.60
N ASN A 57 1.32 9.87 1.92
CA ASN A 57 0.45 8.74 2.21
C ASN A 57 0.42 7.69 1.09
N SER A 58 0.40 8.14 -0.17
CA SER A 58 0.40 7.27 -1.35
C SER A 58 1.67 6.42 -1.44
N VAL A 59 2.83 7.06 -1.27
CA VAL A 59 4.13 6.36 -1.26
C VAL A 59 4.22 5.40 -0.08
N LYS A 60 3.79 5.83 1.11
CA LYS A 60 3.80 4.99 2.31
C LYS A 60 2.90 3.76 2.19
N ALA A 61 1.71 3.90 1.60
CA ALA A 61 0.81 2.78 1.39
C ALA A 61 1.37 1.76 0.40
N ILE A 62 1.99 2.20 -0.69
CA ILE A 62 2.69 1.31 -1.63
C ILE A 62 3.90 0.66 -0.95
N ALA A 63 4.72 1.42 -0.24
CA ALA A 63 5.88 0.89 0.49
C ALA A 63 5.47 -0.14 1.58
N ALA A 64 4.28 0.04 2.18
CA ALA A 64 3.73 -0.93 3.12
C ALA A 64 3.29 -2.24 2.45
N GLY A 65 3.09 -2.28 1.13
CA GLY A 65 2.73 -3.47 0.37
C GLY A 65 1.31 -3.48 -0.20
N CYS A 66 0.59 -2.35 -0.17
CA CYS A 66 -0.69 -2.21 -0.88
C CYS A 66 -0.45 -2.20 -2.40
N ASP A 67 -1.34 -2.84 -3.15
CA ASP A 67 -1.24 -2.94 -4.60
C ASP A 67 -2.04 -1.85 -5.32
N ILE A 68 -3.16 -1.43 -4.75
CA ILE A 68 -4.07 -0.45 -5.33
C ILE A 68 -4.40 0.60 -4.29
N LEU A 69 -4.29 1.86 -4.68
CA LEU A 69 -4.75 3.02 -3.91
C LEU A 69 -6.17 3.37 -4.35
N LEU A 70 -7.15 3.23 -3.45
CA LEU A 70 -8.52 3.58 -3.73
C LEU A 70 -8.75 5.08 -3.50
N MET A 71 -9.35 5.76 -4.45
CA MET A 71 -9.78 7.17 -4.36
C MET A 71 -8.69 8.09 -3.75
N PRO A 72 -7.48 8.16 -4.30
CA PRO A 72 -6.53 9.18 -3.86
C PRO A 72 -7.10 10.57 -4.14
N ALA A 73 -6.80 11.53 -3.27
CA ALA A 73 -7.32 12.90 -3.41
C ALA A 73 -6.92 13.54 -4.74
N ASP A 74 -5.72 13.23 -5.23
CA ASP A 74 -5.20 13.57 -6.55
C ASP A 74 -4.41 12.39 -7.11
N ALA A 75 -4.99 11.67 -8.06
CA ALA A 75 -4.39 10.49 -8.66
C ALA A 75 -3.12 10.81 -9.47
N ARG A 76 -3.05 11.96 -10.13
CA ARG A 76 -1.87 12.37 -10.89
C ARG A 76 -0.70 12.68 -9.97
N LYS A 77 -0.97 13.39 -8.88
CA LYS A 77 0.02 13.68 -7.84
C LYS A 77 0.52 12.39 -7.19
N ALA A 78 -0.37 11.50 -6.80
CA ALA A 78 -0.01 10.20 -6.22
C ALA A 78 0.89 9.39 -7.15
N HIS A 79 0.53 9.29 -8.43
CA HIS A 79 1.36 8.62 -9.43
C HIS A 79 2.75 9.25 -9.57
N LYS A 80 2.82 10.59 -9.63
CA LYS A 80 4.09 11.32 -9.73
C LYS A 80 4.98 11.05 -8.52
N GLU A 81 4.45 11.14 -7.30
CA GLU A 81 5.19 10.89 -6.06
C GLU A 81 5.75 9.45 -6.00
N ILE A 82 4.94 8.45 -6.37
CA ILE A 82 5.37 7.05 -6.43
C ILE A 82 6.47 6.86 -7.49
N LEU A 83 6.33 7.48 -8.66
CA LEU A 83 7.33 7.40 -9.72
C LEU A 83 8.66 8.06 -9.32
N GLU A 84 8.60 9.20 -8.65
CA GLU A 84 9.78 9.89 -8.13
C GLU A 84 10.50 9.03 -7.07
N GLU A 85 9.76 8.42 -6.17
CA GLU A 85 10.33 7.50 -5.17
C GLU A 85 10.97 6.27 -5.84
N TYR A 86 10.32 5.69 -6.84
CA TYR A 86 10.87 4.57 -7.62
C TYR A 86 12.20 4.94 -8.30
N LYS A 87 12.30 6.16 -8.84
CA LYS A 87 13.53 6.67 -9.50
C LYS A 87 14.68 6.88 -8.55
N LYS A 88 14.45 7.10 -7.26
CA LYS A 88 15.52 7.23 -6.24
C LYS A 88 16.39 5.97 -6.09
N GLY A 89 15.91 4.82 -6.56
CA GLY A 89 16.73 3.62 -6.66
C GLY A 89 16.72 2.71 -5.44
N ASN A 90 15.82 2.91 -4.48
CA ASN A 90 15.64 1.98 -3.38
C ASN A 90 15.16 0.63 -3.89
N GLU A 91 15.97 -0.42 -3.77
CA GLU A 91 15.66 -1.76 -4.29
C GLU A 91 14.41 -2.36 -3.65
N GLU A 92 14.22 -2.21 -2.35
CA GLU A 92 13.05 -2.72 -1.64
C GLU A 92 11.77 -2.09 -2.20
N PHE A 93 11.74 -0.78 -2.38
CA PHE A 93 10.59 -0.09 -2.94
C PHE A 93 10.32 -0.49 -4.40
N ARG A 94 11.38 -0.60 -5.21
CA ARG A 94 11.28 -1.06 -6.60
C ARG A 94 10.73 -2.47 -6.71
N ASN A 95 11.19 -3.38 -5.87
CA ASN A 95 10.69 -4.75 -5.81
C ASN A 95 9.21 -4.78 -5.39
N THR A 96 8.82 -4.01 -4.39
CA THR A 96 7.42 -3.90 -3.94
C THR A 96 6.52 -3.43 -5.07
N VAL A 97 6.90 -2.38 -5.79
CA VAL A 97 6.15 -1.85 -6.95
C VAL A 97 6.07 -2.89 -8.07
N SER A 98 7.18 -3.57 -8.38
CA SER A 98 7.24 -4.59 -9.45
C SER A 98 6.34 -5.79 -9.14
N GLU A 99 6.38 -6.29 -7.92
CA GLU A 99 5.51 -7.41 -7.49
C GLU A 99 4.03 -7.00 -7.48
N SER A 100 3.73 -5.77 -7.09
CA SER A 100 2.39 -5.21 -7.15
C SER A 100 1.87 -5.14 -8.59
N ALA A 101 2.69 -4.63 -9.51
CA ALA A 101 2.35 -4.56 -10.94
C ALA A 101 2.09 -5.96 -11.53
N LYS A 102 2.90 -6.96 -11.18
CA LYS A 102 2.70 -8.35 -11.62
C LYS A 102 1.35 -8.90 -11.14
N ARG A 103 0.97 -8.65 -9.88
CA ARG A 103 -0.33 -9.09 -9.35
C ARG A 103 -1.50 -8.43 -10.09
N ILE A 104 -1.40 -7.13 -10.35
CA ILE A 104 -2.43 -6.37 -11.08
C ILE A 104 -2.55 -6.85 -12.52
N ILE A 105 -1.44 -7.05 -13.23
CA ILE A 105 -1.44 -7.57 -14.61
C ILE A 105 -2.06 -8.97 -14.64
N ARG A 106 -1.68 -9.86 -13.72
CA ARG A 106 -2.27 -11.20 -13.62
C ARG A 106 -3.78 -11.14 -13.41
N MET A 107 -4.26 -10.29 -12.53
CA MET A 107 -5.70 -10.07 -12.32
C MET A 107 -6.38 -9.61 -13.62
N LYS A 108 -5.81 -8.64 -14.32
CA LYS A 108 -6.37 -8.14 -15.59
C LYS A 108 -6.45 -9.23 -16.66
N ILE A 109 -5.41 -10.08 -16.77
CA ILE A 109 -5.41 -11.23 -17.68
C ILE A 109 -6.54 -12.19 -17.32
N CYS A 110 -6.67 -12.56 -16.04
CA CYS A 110 -7.73 -13.46 -15.58
C CYS A 110 -9.15 -12.91 -15.83
N LEU A 111 -9.31 -11.58 -15.84
CA LEU A 111 -10.57 -10.92 -16.13
C LEU A 111 -10.80 -10.64 -17.62
N GLY A 112 -9.87 -11.02 -18.48
CA GLY A 112 -9.97 -10.77 -19.92
C GLY A 112 -9.83 -9.29 -20.32
N LEU A 113 -9.17 -8.47 -19.49
CA LEU A 113 -9.00 -7.03 -19.70
C LEU A 113 -7.71 -6.68 -20.45
N VAL A 114 -6.85 -7.63 -20.62
CA VAL A 114 -5.55 -7.50 -21.32
C VAL A 114 -5.34 -8.71 -22.21
#